data_3f3a01697b3a4aa096ecc98977b9d01e
#
_entry.id   3f3a01697b3a4aa096ecc98977b9d01e
#
_cell.length_a   1.000
_cell.length_b   1.000
_cell.length_c   1.000
_cell.angle_alpha   90.00
_cell.angle_beta   90.00
_cell.angle_gamma   90.00
#
_symmetry.space_group_name_H-M   'P 1'
#
loop_
_entity.id
_entity.type
_entity.pdbx_description
1 polymer ?
#
loop_
_entity_poly.entity_id
_entity_poly.type
_entity_poly.pdbx_seq_one_letter_code
_entity_poly.pdbx_strand_id
1 'polypeptide(L)'
;MTTRWALAAGAVAATLAAAGCSSSPPSDYQPPPGELIAGTAQVSVNGQELGMTDAVQCSEAGPLTTITTGDPDDPDASGISALVASEDELVVKEVGVTDLGGFTGSFNAGLGGEATVTMTGRTYEIDGTAEGFETANPSFRTSGTFKIKVAC
;
A
#
# COMPACT_ATOMS: atom_id res chain seq x y z
N MET A 1 -2.82 50.00 61.42
CA MET A 1 -3.68 50.00 60.21
C MET A 1 -2.97 49.25 59.13
N THR A 2 -3.43 48.06 58.91
CA THR A 2 -2.78 47.08 58.03
C THR A 2 -3.67 46.80 56.84
N THR A 3 -3.23 47.21 55.66
CA THR A 3 -3.95 46.96 54.43
C THR A 3 -3.26 45.80 53.68
N ARG A 4 -3.94 44.65 53.62
CA ARG A 4 -3.51 43.43 52.91
C ARG A 4 -3.98 43.50 51.47
N TRP A 5 -3.05 43.49 50.54
CA TRP A 5 -3.34 43.33 49.10
C TRP A 5 -3.15 41.87 48.74
N ALA A 6 -4.23 41.22 48.33
CA ALA A 6 -4.21 39.88 47.79
C ALA A 6 -4.01 39.96 46.29
N LEU A 7 -2.90 39.42 45.79
CA LEU A 7 -2.64 39.20 44.37
C LEU A 7 -3.25 37.87 43.96
N ALA A 8 -4.28 37.89 43.14
CA ALA A 8 -4.83 36.70 42.49
C ALA A 8 -4.04 36.41 41.21
N ALA A 9 -3.28 35.34 41.22
CA ALA A 9 -2.61 34.80 40.02
C ALA A 9 -3.60 33.96 39.23
N GLY A 10 -4.05 34.45 38.09
CA GLY A 10 -4.86 33.67 37.14
C GLY A 10 -3.99 32.80 36.28
N ALA A 11 -4.10 31.49 36.46
CA ALA A 11 -3.49 30.51 35.56
C ALA A 11 -4.35 30.32 34.30
N VAL A 12 -3.86 30.80 33.16
CA VAL A 12 -4.46 30.53 31.87
C VAL A 12 -3.96 29.16 31.39
N ALA A 13 -4.79 28.13 31.47
CA ALA A 13 -4.53 26.84 30.87
C ALA A 13 -4.85 26.89 29.37
N ALA A 14 -3.82 26.97 28.53
CA ALA A 14 -3.96 26.81 27.09
C ALA A 14 -4.11 25.33 26.73
N THR A 15 -5.33 24.90 26.46
CA THR A 15 -5.60 23.58 25.88
C THR A 15 -5.30 23.60 24.39
N LEU A 16 -4.17 22.99 23.98
CA LEU A 16 -3.89 22.69 22.58
C LEU A 16 -4.81 21.53 22.17
N ALA A 17 -5.88 21.83 21.46
CA ALA A 17 -6.65 20.84 20.74
C ALA A 17 -5.84 20.40 19.51
N ALA A 18 -5.19 19.25 19.59
CA ALA A 18 -4.63 18.56 18.42
C ALA A 18 -5.81 18.05 17.58
N ALA A 19 -6.22 18.83 16.58
CA ALA A 19 -7.15 18.37 15.55
C ALA A 19 -6.40 17.40 14.65
N GLY A 20 -6.46 16.11 14.99
CA GLY A 20 -6.04 15.04 14.11
C GLY A 20 -6.98 14.98 12.91
N CYS A 21 -6.53 15.44 11.75
CA CYS A 21 -7.24 15.27 10.49
C CYS A 21 -7.06 13.83 10.03
N SER A 22 -7.82 12.89 10.59
CA SER A 22 -8.11 11.62 9.94
C SER A 22 -9.43 11.81 9.19
N SER A 23 -9.35 12.38 7.99
CA SER A 23 -10.50 12.45 7.09
C SER A 23 -10.63 11.11 6.37
N SER A 24 -11.39 10.19 6.96
CA SER A 24 -11.99 9.11 6.17
C SER A 24 -12.84 9.74 5.07
N PRO A 25 -12.75 9.29 3.81
CA PRO A 25 -13.62 9.80 2.76
C PRO A 25 -15.07 9.58 3.15
N PRO A 26 -15.99 10.49 2.77
CA PRO A 26 -17.42 10.30 3.03
C PRO A 26 -17.89 8.98 2.44
N SER A 27 -18.83 8.33 3.12
CA SER A 27 -19.37 6.99 2.77
C SER A 27 -19.99 6.89 1.37
N ASP A 28 -20.22 8.02 0.71
CA ASP A 28 -20.80 8.10 -0.65
C ASP A 28 -19.76 8.49 -1.72
N TYR A 29 -18.45 8.53 -1.37
CA TYR A 29 -17.42 8.86 -2.35
C TYR A 29 -17.23 7.71 -3.34
N GLN A 30 -17.49 7.98 -4.62
CA GLN A 30 -17.18 7.09 -5.73
C GLN A 30 -15.97 7.67 -6.49
N PRO A 31 -14.89 6.91 -6.60
CA PRO A 31 -13.74 7.36 -7.38
C PRO A 31 -14.11 7.46 -8.88
N PRO A 32 -13.39 8.27 -9.65
CA PRO A 32 -13.54 8.32 -11.10
C PRO A 32 -13.36 6.94 -11.76
N PRO A 33 -13.90 6.74 -12.96
CA PRO A 33 -13.70 5.48 -13.69
C PRO A 33 -12.22 5.11 -13.85
N GLY A 34 -11.87 3.87 -13.48
CA GLY A 34 -10.51 3.37 -13.52
C GLY A 34 -9.71 3.60 -12.24
N GLU A 35 -10.20 4.42 -11.31
CA GLU A 35 -9.53 4.67 -10.03
C GLU A 35 -10.15 3.84 -8.89
N LEU A 36 -9.37 3.61 -7.84
CA LEU A 36 -9.82 3.07 -6.57
C LEU A 36 -9.89 4.17 -5.50
N ILE A 37 -10.57 3.88 -4.41
CA ILE A 37 -10.52 4.72 -3.21
C ILE A 37 -9.09 4.69 -2.66
N ALA A 38 -8.53 5.84 -2.31
CA ALA A 38 -7.19 5.94 -1.73
C ALA A 38 -7.04 5.02 -0.50
N GLY A 39 -5.91 4.32 -0.42
CA GLY A 39 -5.64 3.34 0.63
C GLY A 39 -6.29 1.98 0.39
N THR A 40 -6.82 1.70 -0.80
CA THR A 40 -7.38 0.38 -1.13
C THR A 40 -6.63 -0.30 -2.27
N ALA A 41 -6.67 -1.63 -2.29
CA ALA A 41 -6.11 -2.44 -3.36
C ALA A 41 -7.00 -3.62 -3.72
N GLN A 42 -6.95 -4.00 -4.99
CA GLN A 42 -7.48 -5.25 -5.53
C GLN A 42 -6.31 -6.06 -6.09
N VAL A 43 -6.25 -7.31 -5.69
CA VAL A 43 -5.17 -8.22 -6.13
C VAL A 43 -5.78 -9.48 -6.72
N SER A 44 -5.24 -9.92 -7.84
CA SER A 44 -5.48 -11.27 -8.34
C SER A 44 -4.15 -11.99 -8.58
N VAL A 45 -4.14 -13.27 -8.28
CA VAL A 45 -2.98 -14.16 -8.47
C VAL A 45 -3.45 -15.41 -9.20
N ASN A 46 -2.76 -15.77 -10.28
CA ASN A 46 -3.12 -16.90 -11.13
C ASN A 46 -4.58 -16.86 -11.64
N GLY A 47 -5.10 -15.65 -11.89
CA GLY A 47 -6.48 -15.42 -12.32
C GLY A 47 -7.53 -15.52 -11.22
N GLN A 48 -7.13 -15.79 -9.98
CA GLN A 48 -8.01 -15.80 -8.82
C GLN A 48 -8.05 -14.41 -8.20
N GLU A 49 -9.20 -13.77 -8.18
CA GLU A 49 -9.41 -12.51 -7.47
C GLU A 49 -9.49 -12.76 -5.96
N LEU A 50 -8.69 -12.01 -5.20
CA LEU A 50 -8.57 -12.15 -3.74
C LEU A 50 -9.38 -11.11 -2.97
N GLY A 51 -10.18 -10.31 -3.71
CA GLY A 51 -11.01 -9.26 -3.14
C GLY A 51 -10.28 -7.93 -2.97
N MET A 52 -10.93 -7.03 -2.26
CA MET A 52 -10.41 -5.69 -1.95
C MET A 52 -9.89 -5.66 -0.52
N THR A 53 -8.73 -5.02 -0.34
CA THR A 53 -8.15 -4.75 0.98
C THR A 53 -7.96 -3.25 1.19
N ASP A 54 -8.06 -2.80 2.42
CA ASP A 54 -7.73 -1.44 2.90
C ASP A 54 -6.40 -1.41 3.67
N ALA A 55 -5.74 -2.55 3.80
CA ALA A 55 -4.41 -2.66 4.42
C ALA A 55 -3.32 -2.29 3.40
N VAL A 56 -3.31 -1.03 2.93
CA VAL A 56 -2.38 -0.52 1.93
C VAL A 56 -1.47 0.53 2.55
N GLN A 57 -0.19 0.41 2.28
CA GLN A 57 0.81 1.41 2.62
C GLN A 57 1.60 1.79 1.38
N CYS A 58 1.74 3.09 1.17
CA CYS A 58 2.56 3.66 0.11
C CYS A 58 3.61 4.58 0.72
N SER A 59 4.85 4.43 0.28
CA SER A 59 5.98 5.25 0.72
C SER A 59 6.78 5.71 -0.48
N GLU A 60 7.06 7.00 -0.55
CA GLU A 60 7.85 7.60 -1.62
C GLU A 60 9.24 7.99 -1.11
N ALA A 61 10.26 7.65 -1.91
CA ALA A 61 11.65 8.01 -1.67
C ALA A 61 12.30 8.45 -2.98
N GLY A 62 12.30 9.75 -3.25
CA GLY A 62 12.73 10.29 -4.54
C GLY A 62 11.82 9.79 -5.66
N PRO A 63 12.38 9.21 -6.74
CA PRO A 63 11.58 8.68 -7.85
C PRO A 63 10.99 7.28 -7.57
N LEU A 64 11.24 6.72 -6.40
CA LEU A 64 10.79 5.37 -6.03
C LEU A 64 9.54 5.42 -5.17
N THR A 65 8.54 4.62 -5.53
CA THR A 65 7.34 4.38 -4.74
C THR A 65 7.32 2.92 -4.31
N THR A 66 7.32 2.68 -3.01
CA THR A 66 7.10 1.36 -2.42
C THR A 66 5.64 1.23 -2.03
N ILE A 67 5.01 0.16 -2.48
CA ILE A 67 3.62 -0.17 -2.20
C ILE A 67 3.60 -1.51 -1.50
N THR A 68 2.93 -1.60 -0.35
CA THR A 68 2.74 -2.86 0.37
C THR A 68 1.28 -3.04 0.78
N THR A 69 0.85 -4.29 0.81
CA THR A 69 -0.44 -4.68 1.37
C THR A 69 -0.24 -5.76 2.44
N GLY A 70 -1.17 -5.89 3.36
CA GLY A 70 -1.09 -6.83 4.47
C GLY A 70 -0.78 -6.15 5.79
N ASP A 71 -0.55 -6.94 6.83
CA ASP A 71 -0.22 -6.43 8.16
C ASP A 71 1.23 -5.93 8.20
N PRO A 72 1.47 -4.64 8.46
CA PRO A 72 2.81 -4.08 8.50
C PRO A 72 3.67 -4.58 9.67
N ASP A 73 3.02 -5.07 10.72
CA ASP A 73 3.68 -5.57 11.94
C ASP A 73 4.02 -7.06 11.85
N ASP A 74 3.51 -7.75 10.84
CA ASP A 74 3.77 -9.17 10.60
C ASP A 74 4.51 -9.37 9.24
N PRO A 75 5.82 -9.62 9.24
CA PRO A 75 6.59 -9.83 8.02
C PRO A 75 6.23 -11.11 7.25
N ASP A 76 5.53 -12.04 7.90
CA ASP A 76 5.05 -13.29 7.28
C ASP A 76 3.58 -13.16 6.81
N ALA A 77 2.96 -12.00 6.99
CA ALA A 77 1.59 -11.76 6.54
C ALA A 77 1.47 -11.93 5.02
N SER A 78 0.37 -12.52 4.61
CA SER A 78 0.00 -12.61 3.20
C SER A 78 -0.17 -11.20 2.61
N GLY A 79 0.46 -10.94 1.48
CA GLY A 79 0.39 -9.61 0.90
C GLY A 79 1.23 -9.44 -0.37
N ILE A 80 1.21 -8.22 -0.86
CA ILE A 80 2.03 -7.76 -1.99
C ILE A 80 3.04 -6.74 -1.49
N SER A 81 4.24 -6.78 -2.06
CA SER A 81 5.16 -5.66 -2.08
C SER A 81 5.47 -5.29 -3.54
N ALA A 82 5.47 -4.02 -3.87
CA ALA A 82 5.86 -3.55 -5.20
C ALA A 82 6.75 -2.33 -5.08
N LEU A 83 7.79 -2.28 -5.91
CA LEU A 83 8.66 -1.13 -6.08
C LEU A 83 8.53 -0.59 -7.49
N VAL A 84 8.07 0.64 -7.61
CA VAL A 84 7.87 1.34 -8.89
C VAL A 84 8.79 2.55 -8.95
N ALA A 85 9.44 2.74 -10.08
CA ALA A 85 10.25 3.93 -10.36
C ALA A 85 9.53 4.84 -11.37
N SER A 86 9.70 6.15 -11.20
CA SER A 86 9.09 7.20 -12.03
C SER A 86 10.10 8.27 -12.46
N GLU A 87 11.31 7.88 -12.86
CA GLU A 87 12.35 8.84 -13.28
C GLU A 87 12.05 9.44 -14.66
N ASP A 88 12.09 8.63 -15.71
CA ASP A 88 11.80 9.04 -17.09
C ASP A 88 10.44 8.50 -17.53
N GLU A 89 10.15 7.28 -17.16
CA GLU A 89 8.88 6.60 -17.37
C GLU A 89 8.54 5.74 -16.16
N LEU A 90 7.28 5.33 -16.05
CA LEU A 90 6.81 4.50 -14.97
C LEU A 90 7.23 3.05 -15.21
N VAL A 91 8.05 2.49 -14.33
CA VAL A 91 8.64 1.14 -14.48
C VAL A 91 8.54 0.36 -13.17
N VAL A 92 8.12 -0.91 -13.26
CA VAL A 92 8.20 -1.84 -12.14
C VAL A 92 9.63 -2.33 -11.96
N LYS A 93 10.18 -2.19 -10.79
CA LYS A 93 11.50 -2.71 -10.42
C LYS A 93 11.42 -4.07 -9.74
N GLU A 94 10.44 -4.24 -8.87
CA GLU A 94 10.24 -5.44 -8.09
C GLU A 94 8.77 -5.63 -7.74
N VAL A 95 8.32 -6.88 -7.68
CA VAL A 95 7.04 -7.29 -7.09
C VAL A 95 7.28 -8.55 -6.27
N GLY A 96 6.86 -8.54 -5.02
CA GLY A 96 6.78 -9.71 -4.15
C GLY A 96 5.33 -10.11 -3.94
N VAL A 97 5.05 -11.39 -4.00
CA VAL A 97 3.77 -12.01 -3.67
C VAL A 97 4.01 -13.00 -2.54
N THR A 98 3.40 -12.79 -1.39
CA THR A 98 3.56 -13.66 -0.21
C THR A 98 2.24 -14.32 0.12
N ASP A 99 2.18 -15.64 -0.03
CA ASP A 99 1.03 -16.50 0.32
C ASP A 99 -0.34 -15.95 -0.10
N LEU A 100 -0.44 -15.51 -1.34
CA LEU A 100 -1.69 -15.03 -1.93
C LEU A 100 -2.20 -16.01 -3.00
N GLY A 101 -3.44 -16.46 -2.86
CA GLY A 101 -4.03 -17.45 -3.75
C GLY A 101 -3.25 -18.77 -3.80
N GLY A 102 -2.56 -19.12 -2.70
CA GLY A 102 -1.73 -20.31 -2.59
C GLY A 102 -0.39 -20.20 -3.33
N PHE A 103 0.06 -18.98 -3.69
CA PHE A 103 1.31 -18.74 -4.40
C PHE A 103 2.20 -17.77 -3.62
N THR A 104 3.50 -18.05 -3.64
CA THR A 104 4.56 -17.15 -3.16
C THR A 104 5.63 -17.05 -4.23
N GLY A 105 6.00 -15.83 -4.59
CA GLY A 105 7.00 -15.61 -5.62
C GLY A 105 7.39 -14.14 -5.77
N SER A 106 8.32 -13.88 -6.68
CA SER A 106 8.78 -12.51 -6.96
C SER A 106 9.09 -12.29 -8.43
N PHE A 107 8.88 -11.07 -8.85
CA PHE A 107 9.42 -10.47 -10.05
C PHE A 107 10.53 -9.50 -9.67
N ASN A 108 11.64 -9.56 -10.39
CA ASN A 108 12.73 -8.58 -10.27
C ASN A 108 13.19 -8.20 -11.67
N ALA A 109 13.19 -6.92 -11.97
CA ALA A 109 13.57 -6.41 -13.28
C ALA A 109 14.98 -6.87 -13.67
N GLY A 110 15.08 -7.51 -14.84
CA GLY A 110 16.35 -8.03 -15.37
C GLY A 110 16.73 -9.45 -14.90
N LEU A 111 15.93 -10.09 -14.02
CA LEU A 111 16.20 -11.47 -13.56
C LEU A 111 15.23 -12.52 -14.16
N GLY A 112 14.30 -12.10 -14.97
CA GLY A 112 13.29 -12.94 -15.60
C GLY A 112 11.88 -12.52 -15.24
N GLY A 113 10.91 -13.02 -16.03
CA GLY A 113 9.53 -12.56 -15.97
C GLY A 113 9.34 -11.20 -16.66
N GLU A 114 8.12 -10.74 -16.65
CA GLU A 114 7.72 -9.45 -17.20
C GLU A 114 6.75 -8.76 -16.24
N ALA A 115 6.86 -7.46 -16.10
CA ALA A 115 5.89 -6.66 -15.38
C ALA A 115 5.72 -5.30 -16.06
N THR A 116 4.49 -4.84 -16.09
CA THR A 116 4.11 -3.53 -16.60
C THR A 116 3.35 -2.76 -15.54
N VAL A 117 3.40 -1.45 -15.61
CA VAL A 117 2.66 -0.57 -14.72
C VAL A 117 2.05 0.58 -15.52
N THR A 118 0.80 0.89 -15.20
CA THR A 118 0.12 2.10 -15.63
C THR A 118 -0.44 2.83 -14.42
N MET A 119 -0.75 4.11 -14.59
CA MET A 119 -1.29 4.95 -13.52
C MET A 119 -2.47 5.76 -14.04
N THR A 120 -3.58 5.72 -13.31
CA THR A 120 -4.75 6.55 -13.56
C THR A 120 -5.08 7.31 -12.29
N GLY A 121 -4.97 8.64 -12.32
CA GLY A 121 -5.05 9.45 -11.12
C GLY A 121 -3.98 9.02 -10.09
N ARG A 122 -4.42 8.48 -8.96
CA ARG A 122 -3.55 7.93 -7.90
C ARG A 122 -3.57 6.40 -7.84
N THR A 123 -4.15 5.76 -8.83
CA THR A 123 -4.28 4.31 -8.90
C THR A 123 -3.24 3.72 -9.83
N TYR A 124 -2.37 2.90 -9.29
CA TYR A 124 -1.44 2.06 -10.04
C TYR A 124 -2.14 0.78 -10.47
N GLU A 125 -1.90 0.34 -11.68
CA GLU A 125 -2.27 -0.99 -12.19
C GLU A 125 -1.00 -1.68 -12.65
N ILE A 126 -0.63 -2.78 -11.97
CA ILE A 126 0.62 -3.53 -12.17
C ILE A 126 0.24 -4.95 -12.56
N ASP A 127 0.67 -5.39 -13.72
CA ASP A 127 0.42 -6.72 -14.26
C ASP A 127 1.74 -7.40 -14.57
N GLY A 128 1.84 -8.71 -14.32
CA GLY A 128 3.06 -9.42 -14.66
C GLY A 128 3.09 -10.89 -14.26
N THR A 129 4.30 -11.43 -14.34
CA THR A 129 4.63 -12.79 -13.94
C THR A 129 5.72 -12.80 -12.89
N ALA A 130 5.60 -13.67 -11.91
CA ALA A 130 6.57 -13.89 -10.83
C ALA A 130 7.05 -15.34 -10.85
N GLU A 131 8.31 -15.54 -10.53
CA GLU A 131 8.88 -16.87 -10.30
C GLU A 131 8.79 -17.22 -8.81
N GLY A 132 8.31 -18.42 -8.50
CA GLY A 132 8.10 -18.80 -7.11
C GLY A 132 7.70 -20.25 -6.94
N PHE A 133 6.75 -20.50 -6.07
CA PHE A 133 6.23 -21.82 -5.75
C PHE A 133 4.78 -21.75 -5.25
N GLU A 134 4.06 -22.85 -5.38
CA GLU A 134 2.78 -22.99 -4.70
C GLU A 134 3.00 -23.34 -3.22
N THR A 135 2.25 -22.72 -2.32
CA THR A 135 2.36 -22.95 -0.87
C THR A 135 2.18 -24.44 -0.50
N ALA A 136 1.33 -25.16 -1.25
CA ALA A 136 1.13 -26.59 -1.04
C ALA A 136 2.32 -27.46 -1.51
N ASN A 137 3.18 -26.95 -2.40
CA ASN A 137 4.31 -27.68 -2.98
C ASN A 137 5.59 -26.81 -3.05
N PRO A 138 6.13 -26.35 -1.92
CA PRO A 138 7.21 -25.37 -1.90
C PRO A 138 8.53 -25.86 -2.49
N SER A 139 8.68 -27.16 -2.72
CA SER A 139 9.89 -27.74 -3.32
C SER A 139 9.93 -27.62 -4.86
N PHE A 140 8.82 -27.25 -5.48
CA PHE A 140 8.74 -27.15 -6.93
C PHE A 140 8.59 -25.67 -7.34
N ARG A 141 9.51 -25.23 -8.21
CA ARG A 141 9.40 -23.89 -8.79
C ARG A 141 8.31 -23.87 -9.87
N THR A 142 7.57 -22.77 -9.87
CA THR A 142 6.55 -22.47 -10.87
C THR A 142 6.48 -20.96 -11.10
N SER A 143 5.94 -20.56 -12.24
CA SER A 143 5.63 -19.17 -12.51
C SER A 143 4.17 -18.92 -12.15
N GLY A 144 3.90 -17.76 -11.55
CA GLY A 144 2.56 -17.27 -11.29
C GLY A 144 2.32 -15.94 -11.96
N THR A 145 1.07 -15.66 -12.33
CA THR A 145 0.64 -14.33 -12.82
C THR A 145 0.09 -13.52 -11.67
N PHE A 146 0.32 -12.23 -11.72
CA PHE A 146 -0.28 -11.29 -10.77
C PHE A 146 -0.89 -10.09 -11.49
N LYS A 147 -1.96 -9.56 -10.92
CA LYS A 147 -2.54 -8.28 -11.26
C LYS A 147 -2.87 -7.53 -9.98
N ILE A 148 -2.30 -6.35 -9.85
CA ILE A 148 -2.40 -5.50 -8.67
C ILE A 148 -2.99 -4.16 -9.11
N LYS A 149 -4.10 -3.77 -8.53
CA LYS A 149 -4.66 -2.44 -8.69
C LYS A 149 -4.69 -1.79 -7.32
N VAL A 150 -4.00 -0.67 -7.14
CA VAL A 150 -3.81 -0.05 -5.82
C VAL A 150 -3.83 1.47 -5.92
N ALA A 151 -4.56 2.11 -5.02
CA ALA A 151 -4.61 3.57 -4.89
C ALA A 151 -3.83 4.03 -3.66
N CYS A 152 -2.85 4.85 -3.92
CA CYS A 152 -2.04 5.50 -2.89
C CYS A 152 -2.69 6.89 -2.47
#